data_6dd2f6d184172c89dffdefd474fb2698
#
_entry.id   6dd2f6d184172c89dffdefd474fb2698
#
_cell.length_a   1.000
_cell.length_b   1.000
_cell.length_c   1.000
_cell.angle_alpha   90.00
_cell.angle_beta   90.00
_cell.angle_gamma   90.00
#
_symmetry.space_group_name_H-M   'P 1'
#
loop_
_entity.id
_entity.type
_entity.pdbx_description
1 polymer ?
#
loop_
_entity_poly.entity_id
_entity_poly.type
_entity_poly.pdbx_seq_one_letter_code
_entity_poly.pdbx_strand_id
1 'polypeptide(L)'
;MNRPEIQIVAISNVFTRLMHFVNRGDYEAGHTHTYDHATMISAGSVLYEVLDGPDGNAVKAKEFKAPGYVFVEKDKYHRITALEDNTVCVCIHALRTIDETIISPDSFIDPMYSTNNGEIKNAVRQLTGISWNEITRYEQVGGHHG
;
A
#
# COMPACT_ATOMS: atom_id res chain seq x y z
N MET A 1 8.16 16.51 7.43
CA MET A 1 7.52 15.17 7.38
C MET A 1 7.59 14.65 5.98
N ASN A 2 8.13 13.48 5.85
CA ASN A 2 8.39 12.89 4.55
C ASN A 2 7.51 11.68 4.31
N ARG A 3 7.52 11.25 3.07
CA ARG A 3 6.88 10.00 2.68
C ARG A 3 7.79 8.83 3.01
N PRO A 4 7.24 7.64 3.19
CA PRO A 4 8.07 6.46 3.42
C PRO A 4 8.90 6.09 2.19
N GLU A 5 9.99 5.41 2.42
CA GLU A 5 10.71 4.71 1.38
C GLU A 5 9.91 3.45 0.99
N ILE A 6 9.81 3.17 -0.30
CA ILE A 6 8.93 2.12 -0.81
C ILE A 6 9.74 1.01 -1.46
N GLN A 7 9.38 -0.22 -1.11
CA GLN A 7 9.87 -1.41 -1.80
C GLN A 7 8.68 -2.29 -2.19
N ILE A 8 8.63 -2.70 -3.43
CA ILE A 8 7.53 -3.51 -3.98
C ILE A 8 8.04 -4.90 -4.28
N VAL A 9 7.28 -5.91 -3.88
CA VAL A 9 7.53 -7.30 -4.25
C VAL A 9 6.20 -7.93 -4.66
N ALA A 10 6.19 -8.60 -5.79
CA ALA A 10 5.04 -9.37 -6.24
C ALA A 10 5.47 -10.82 -6.47
N ILE A 11 4.75 -11.76 -5.88
CA ILE A 11 5.04 -13.19 -5.97
C ILE A 11 3.74 -13.90 -6.34
N SER A 12 3.76 -14.63 -7.46
CA SER A 12 2.52 -15.22 -7.99
C SER A 12 1.45 -14.15 -8.14
N ASN A 13 0.32 -14.32 -7.49
CA ASN A 13 -0.77 -13.35 -7.49
C ASN A 13 -0.82 -12.50 -6.21
N VAL A 14 0.23 -12.52 -5.41
CA VAL A 14 0.32 -11.71 -4.18
C VAL A 14 1.19 -10.50 -4.43
N PHE A 15 0.64 -9.33 -4.14
CA PHE A 15 1.34 -8.06 -4.21
C PHE A 15 1.66 -7.57 -2.81
N THR A 16 2.89 -7.13 -2.58
CA THR A 16 3.29 -6.52 -1.32
C THR A 16 3.98 -5.19 -1.57
N ARG A 17 3.72 -4.24 -0.69
CA ARG A 17 4.33 -2.91 -0.73
C ARG A 17 4.84 -2.58 0.66
N LEU A 18 6.15 -2.63 0.83
CA LEU A 18 6.80 -2.28 2.07
C LEU A 18 6.99 -0.77 2.14
N MET A 19 6.64 -0.20 3.27
CA MET A 19 6.80 1.23 3.57
C MET A 19 7.72 1.36 4.77
N HIS A 20 8.87 1.99 4.58
CA HIS A 20 9.80 2.30 5.66
C HIS A 20 9.68 3.79 5.98
N PHE A 21 9.07 4.09 7.11
CA PHE A 21 8.95 5.44 7.65
C PHE A 21 10.21 5.71 8.48
N VAL A 22 11.14 6.45 7.91
CA VAL A 22 12.46 6.67 8.54
C VAL A 22 12.34 7.46 9.82
N ASN A 23 11.50 8.49 9.80
CA ASN A 23 11.34 9.39 10.94
C ASN A 23 9.92 9.35 11.48
N ARG A 24 9.81 9.49 12.80
CA ARG A 24 8.54 9.77 13.43
C ARG A 24 7.84 10.94 12.74
N GLY A 25 6.56 10.80 12.44
CA GLY A 25 5.77 11.82 11.76
C GLY A 25 5.74 11.67 10.25
N ASP A 26 6.59 10.86 9.66
CA ASP A 26 6.49 10.54 8.24
C ASP A 26 5.17 9.82 7.98
N TYR A 27 4.59 10.04 6.82
CA TYR A 27 3.24 9.54 6.58
C TYR A 27 3.03 9.13 5.12
N GLU A 28 2.12 8.20 4.94
CA GLU A 28 1.53 7.86 3.65
C GLU A 28 0.25 8.66 3.50
N ALA A 29 0.17 9.47 2.44
CA ALA A 29 -0.96 10.37 2.21
C ALA A 29 -2.27 9.60 2.02
N GLY A 30 -3.38 10.29 2.23
CA GLY A 30 -4.70 9.70 2.08
C GLY A 30 -4.96 9.16 0.68
N HIS A 31 -5.37 7.91 0.60
CA HIS A 31 -5.69 7.22 -0.65
C HIS A 31 -6.77 6.17 -0.41
N THR A 32 -7.24 5.56 -1.47
CA THR A 32 -8.28 4.55 -1.41
C THR A 32 -7.98 3.42 -2.39
N HIS A 33 -8.59 2.27 -2.13
CA HIS A 33 -8.52 1.08 -2.99
C HIS A 33 -9.92 0.55 -3.25
N THR A 34 -10.08 -0.20 -4.33
CA THR A 34 -11.35 -0.86 -4.67
C THR A 34 -11.49 -2.23 -3.99
N TYR A 35 -10.54 -2.63 -3.17
CA TYR A 35 -10.51 -3.93 -2.52
C TYR A 35 -10.05 -3.78 -1.07
N ASP A 36 -10.47 -4.72 -0.23
CA ASP A 36 -9.98 -4.82 1.15
C ASP A 36 -8.57 -5.39 1.15
N HIS A 37 -7.74 -4.96 2.09
CA HIS A 37 -6.43 -5.57 2.29
C HIS A 37 -5.98 -5.46 3.74
N ALA A 38 -4.91 -6.16 4.06
CA ALA A 38 -4.24 -6.04 5.34
C ALA A 38 -2.96 -5.24 5.21
N THR A 39 -2.64 -4.47 6.23
CA THR A 39 -1.33 -3.85 6.39
C THR A 39 -0.70 -4.41 7.66
N MET A 40 0.42 -5.07 7.51
CA MET A 40 1.19 -5.57 8.65
C MET A 40 2.08 -4.47 9.19
N ILE A 41 2.04 -4.26 10.50
CA ILE A 41 3.02 -3.41 11.19
C ILE A 41 4.13 -4.33 11.67
N SER A 42 5.28 -4.28 11.03
CA SER A 42 6.39 -5.18 11.36
C SER A 42 7.40 -4.56 12.33
N ALA A 43 7.47 -3.24 12.41
CA ALA A 43 8.31 -2.53 13.36
C ALA A 43 7.67 -1.17 13.69
N GLY A 44 7.83 -0.72 14.91
CA GLY A 44 7.35 0.58 15.35
C GLY A 44 5.86 0.62 15.63
N SER A 45 5.27 1.79 15.42
CA SER A 45 3.85 2.03 15.64
C SER A 45 3.31 3.12 14.72
N VAL A 46 2.02 3.07 14.46
CA VAL A 46 1.37 4.00 13.52
C VAL A 46 0.07 4.55 14.11
N LEU A 47 -0.30 5.74 13.65
CA LEU A 47 -1.65 6.25 13.73
C LEU A 47 -2.32 5.94 12.40
N TYR A 48 -3.36 5.12 12.43
CA TYR A 48 -4.19 4.81 11.26
C TYR A 48 -5.45 5.66 11.32
N GLU A 49 -5.71 6.41 10.25
CA GLU A 49 -6.86 7.30 10.16
C GLU A 49 -7.69 6.95 8.93
N VAL A 50 -9.02 6.90 9.13
CA VAL A 50 -9.98 6.89 8.03
C VAL A 50 -10.45 8.31 7.83
N LEU A 51 -10.41 8.78 6.59
CA LEU A 51 -10.70 10.16 6.23
C LEU A 51 -12.06 10.28 5.54
N ASP A 52 -12.65 11.46 5.59
CA ASP A 52 -13.93 11.74 4.93
C ASP A 52 -13.80 12.05 3.43
N GLY A 53 -12.59 12.06 2.90
CA GLY A 53 -12.28 12.30 1.49
C GLY A 53 -10.79 12.40 1.27
N PRO A 54 -10.36 12.68 0.02
CA PRO A 54 -8.96 12.93 -0.29
C PRO A 54 -8.43 14.07 0.53
N ASP A 55 -7.49 14.24 1.18
CA ASP A 55 -7.08 15.35 2.06
C ASP A 55 -8.14 15.75 3.10
N GLY A 56 -9.06 14.83 3.40
CA GLY A 56 -10.14 15.10 4.34
C GLY A 56 -9.74 14.98 5.79
N ASN A 57 -10.74 15.23 6.66
CA ASN A 57 -10.56 15.11 8.10
C ASN A 57 -10.74 13.66 8.52
N ALA A 58 -10.06 13.27 9.59
CA ALA A 58 -10.21 11.95 10.16
C ALA A 58 -11.61 11.79 10.79
N VAL A 59 -12.32 10.74 10.38
CA VAL A 59 -13.61 10.34 10.98
C VAL A 59 -13.42 9.20 11.95
N LYS A 60 -12.32 8.46 11.84
CA LYS A 60 -11.88 7.43 12.78
C LYS A 60 -10.36 7.47 12.87
N ALA A 61 -9.83 7.21 14.05
CA ALA A 61 -8.39 7.11 14.24
C ALA A 61 -8.09 6.07 15.31
N LYS A 62 -7.03 5.30 15.09
CA LYS A 62 -6.58 4.32 16.06
C LYS A 62 -5.08 4.10 15.93
N GLU A 63 -4.41 3.91 17.05
CA GLU A 63 -3.00 3.56 17.07
C GLU A 63 -2.83 2.04 17.02
N PHE A 64 -1.83 1.61 16.26
CA PHE A 64 -1.46 0.19 16.15
C PHE A 64 0.04 0.06 16.35
N LYS A 65 0.43 -1.00 17.02
CA LYS A 65 1.84 -1.27 17.35
C LYS A 65 2.29 -2.61 16.79
N ALA A 66 3.54 -2.68 16.37
CA ALA A 66 4.16 -3.93 15.92
C ALA A 66 4.33 -4.91 17.09
N PRO A 67 4.22 -6.23 16.87
CA PRO A 67 3.75 -6.83 15.63
C PRO A 67 2.22 -6.83 15.57
N GLY A 68 1.67 -6.55 14.41
CA GLY A 68 0.22 -6.54 14.27
C GLY A 68 -0.25 -6.21 12.87
N TYR A 69 -1.55 -6.20 12.69
CA TYR A 69 -2.20 -5.90 11.41
C TYR A 69 -3.23 -4.81 11.55
N VAL A 70 -3.36 -4.04 10.50
CA VAL A 70 -4.47 -3.11 10.29
C VAL A 70 -5.30 -3.65 9.13
N PHE A 71 -6.59 -3.81 9.33
CA PHE A 71 -7.51 -4.10 8.24
C PHE A 71 -7.85 -2.80 7.51
N VAL A 72 -7.59 -2.76 6.22
CA VAL A 72 -7.85 -1.57 5.39
C VAL A 72 -9.06 -1.87 4.52
N GLU A 73 -10.17 -1.19 4.83
CA GLU A 73 -11.45 -1.39 4.16
C GLU A 73 -11.45 -0.72 2.79
N LYS A 74 -12.03 -1.40 1.80
CA LYS A 74 -12.17 -0.86 0.45
C LYS A 74 -12.98 0.44 0.46
N ASP A 75 -12.73 1.27 -0.54
CA ASP A 75 -13.45 2.52 -0.81
C ASP A 75 -13.42 3.54 0.34
N LYS A 76 -12.51 3.37 1.30
CA LYS A 76 -12.29 4.33 2.37
C LYS A 76 -10.95 5.03 2.18
N TYR A 77 -10.98 6.35 2.23
CA TYR A 77 -9.72 7.11 2.28
C TYR A 77 -9.06 6.88 3.63
N HIS A 78 -7.79 6.61 3.62
CA HIS A 78 -7.05 6.35 4.85
C HIS A 78 -5.64 6.94 4.78
N ARG A 79 -5.09 7.20 5.94
CA ARG A 79 -3.73 7.73 6.09
C ARG A 79 -3.03 6.99 7.21
N ILE A 80 -1.76 6.69 7.01
CA ILE A 80 -0.91 6.06 8.02
C ILE A 80 0.21 7.01 8.36
N THR A 81 0.37 7.34 9.63
CA THR A 81 1.45 8.20 10.13
C THR A 81 2.30 7.43 11.13
N ALA A 82 3.60 7.47 10.96
CA ALA A 82 4.52 6.80 11.89
C ALA A 82 4.57 7.55 13.23
N LEU A 83 4.49 6.81 14.31
CA LEU A 83 4.60 7.33 15.67
C LEU A 83 5.99 7.13 16.27
N GLU A 84 6.83 6.39 15.58
CA GLU A 84 8.23 6.11 15.98
C GLU A 84 9.13 6.19 14.76
N ASP A 85 10.43 6.45 15.01
CA ASP A 85 11.43 6.33 13.96
C ASP A 85 11.53 4.87 13.50
N ASN A 86 11.86 4.68 12.23
CA ASN A 86 12.05 3.36 11.62
C ASN A 86 10.83 2.44 11.77
N THR A 87 9.65 3.01 11.64
CA THR A 87 8.41 2.23 11.55
C THR A 87 8.32 1.58 10.19
N VAL A 88 7.97 0.30 10.16
CA VAL A 88 7.85 -0.49 8.92
C VAL A 88 6.48 -1.11 8.81
N CYS A 89 5.83 -0.86 7.69
CA CYS A 89 4.52 -1.43 7.37
C CYS A 89 4.58 -2.15 6.02
N VAL A 90 3.80 -3.20 5.87
CA VAL A 90 3.71 -3.95 4.60
C VAL A 90 2.25 -4.11 4.24
N CYS A 91 1.86 -3.52 3.11
CA CYS A 91 0.54 -3.74 2.51
C CYS A 91 0.57 -5.04 1.71
N ILE A 92 -0.42 -5.89 1.89
CA ILE A 92 -0.49 -7.21 1.27
C ILE A 92 -1.87 -7.38 0.66
N HIS A 93 -1.93 -7.68 -0.64
CA HIS A 93 -3.20 -7.96 -1.30
C HIS A 93 -3.01 -8.88 -2.52
N ALA A 94 -4.11 -9.50 -2.93
CA ALA A 94 -4.13 -10.28 -4.17
C ALA A 94 -4.15 -9.34 -5.38
N LEU A 95 -3.44 -9.73 -6.43
CA LEU A 95 -3.53 -9.02 -7.72
C LEU A 95 -4.88 -9.33 -8.39
N ARG A 96 -5.45 -8.30 -9.01
CA ARG A 96 -6.74 -8.38 -9.68
C ARG A 96 -6.66 -7.76 -11.08
N THR A 97 -7.52 -8.25 -11.95
CA THR A 97 -7.71 -7.65 -13.28
C THR A 97 -8.57 -6.40 -13.19
N ILE A 98 -8.79 -5.75 -14.32
CA ILE A 98 -9.60 -4.53 -14.40
C ILE A 98 -11.07 -4.76 -13.97
N ASP A 99 -11.57 -5.97 -14.14
CA ASP A 99 -12.91 -6.36 -13.68
C ASP A 99 -12.92 -6.92 -12.26
N GLU A 100 -11.83 -6.72 -11.53
CA GLU A 100 -11.63 -7.11 -10.13
C GLU A 100 -11.60 -8.63 -9.89
N THR A 101 -11.39 -9.42 -10.93
CA THR A 101 -11.17 -10.86 -10.80
C THR A 101 -9.76 -11.11 -10.27
N ILE A 102 -9.63 -11.95 -9.25
CA ILE A 102 -8.33 -12.31 -8.69
C ILE A 102 -7.55 -13.11 -9.73
N ILE A 103 -6.29 -12.71 -9.95
CA ILE A 103 -5.37 -13.38 -10.85
C ILE A 103 -5.08 -14.80 -10.34
N SER A 104 -5.00 -15.75 -11.25
CA SER A 104 -4.64 -17.13 -10.91
C SER A 104 -3.28 -17.17 -10.18
N PRO A 105 -3.15 -17.99 -9.14
CA PRO A 105 -1.85 -18.17 -8.46
C PRO A 105 -0.77 -18.79 -9.36
N ASP A 106 -1.18 -19.41 -10.47
CA ASP A 106 -0.23 -19.93 -11.46
C ASP A 106 0.34 -18.84 -12.36
N SER A 107 -0.24 -17.64 -12.34
CA SER A 107 0.33 -16.48 -13.02
C SER A 107 1.64 -16.11 -12.35
N PHE A 108 2.63 -15.75 -13.17
CA PHE A 108 4.00 -15.72 -12.67
C PHE A 108 4.64 -14.33 -12.83
N ILE A 109 5.08 -13.78 -11.73
CA ILE A 109 6.04 -12.67 -11.68
C ILE A 109 7.24 -13.23 -10.93
N ASP A 110 8.38 -13.32 -11.59
CA ASP A 110 9.57 -13.90 -10.96
C ASP A 110 10.21 -12.90 -10.00
N PRO A 111 10.09 -13.11 -8.69
CA PRO A 111 10.61 -12.17 -7.71
C PRO A 111 12.14 -12.23 -7.58
N MET A 112 12.77 -13.28 -8.09
CA MET A 112 14.21 -13.45 -7.95
C MET A 112 15.01 -12.51 -8.84
N TYR A 113 14.41 -12.02 -9.90
CA TYR A 113 15.11 -11.21 -10.90
C TYR A 113 14.83 -9.73 -10.81
N SER A 114 13.96 -9.30 -9.92
CA SER A 114 13.66 -7.90 -9.84
C SER A 114 13.61 -7.37 -8.41
N THR A 115 14.52 -6.44 -8.13
CA THR A 115 14.44 -5.54 -6.99
C THR A 115 14.06 -4.14 -7.44
N ASN A 116 13.81 -3.97 -8.73
CA ASN A 116 13.50 -2.68 -9.33
C ASN A 116 11.98 -2.47 -9.36
N ASN A 117 11.50 -1.46 -8.61
CA ASN A 117 10.08 -1.16 -8.53
C ASN A 117 9.44 -0.91 -9.89
N GLY A 118 10.17 -0.26 -10.81
CA GLY A 118 9.66 0.00 -12.17
C GLY A 118 9.41 -1.27 -12.97
N GLU A 119 10.31 -2.25 -12.87
CA GLU A 119 10.15 -3.54 -13.52
C GLU A 119 8.98 -4.32 -12.94
N ILE A 120 8.83 -4.31 -11.62
CA ILE A 120 7.71 -4.98 -10.94
C ILE A 120 6.39 -4.33 -11.32
N LYS A 121 6.32 -3.00 -11.32
CA LYS A 121 5.12 -2.26 -11.75
C LYS A 121 4.74 -2.60 -13.18
N ASN A 122 5.72 -2.69 -14.06
CA ASN A 122 5.48 -3.04 -15.46
C ASN A 122 4.97 -4.48 -15.61
N ALA A 123 5.55 -5.42 -14.88
CA ALA A 123 5.10 -6.82 -14.86
C ALA A 123 3.67 -6.94 -14.33
N VAL A 124 3.35 -6.21 -13.27
CA VAL A 124 1.99 -6.16 -12.73
C VAL A 124 1.01 -5.61 -13.76
N ARG A 125 1.37 -4.53 -14.45
CA ARG A 125 0.53 -3.96 -15.50
C ARG A 125 0.28 -4.97 -16.63
N GLN A 126 1.30 -5.68 -17.07
CA GLN A 126 1.15 -6.71 -18.10
C GLN A 126 0.24 -7.84 -17.66
N LEU A 127 0.36 -8.25 -16.41
CA LEU A 127 -0.41 -9.36 -15.84
C LEU A 127 -1.88 -9.00 -15.60
N THR A 128 -2.13 -7.82 -15.05
CA THR A 128 -3.47 -7.39 -14.66
C THR A 128 -4.22 -6.65 -15.76
N GLY A 129 -3.52 -6.07 -16.71
CA GLY A 129 -4.10 -5.21 -17.75
C GLY A 129 -4.43 -3.80 -17.29
N ILE A 130 -4.06 -3.43 -16.08
CA ILE A 130 -4.34 -2.11 -15.51
C ILE A 130 -3.05 -1.38 -15.18
N SER A 131 -3.11 -0.04 -15.19
CA SER A 131 -1.96 0.78 -14.85
C SER A 131 -1.71 0.77 -13.34
N TRP A 132 -0.49 1.14 -12.95
CA TRP A 132 -0.15 1.26 -11.53
C TRP A 132 -1.07 2.22 -10.79
N ASN A 133 -1.42 3.33 -11.41
CA ASN A 133 -2.30 4.33 -10.80
C ASN A 133 -3.71 3.80 -10.57
N GLU A 134 -4.16 2.87 -11.40
CA GLU A 134 -5.44 2.20 -11.21
C GLU A 134 -5.37 1.14 -10.11
N ILE A 135 -4.22 0.51 -9.92
CA ILE A 135 -4.01 -0.46 -8.84
C ILE A 135 -3.99 0.25 -7.49
N THR A 136 -3.28 1.37 -7.41
CA THR A 136 -3.17 2.17 -6.19
C THR A 136 -3.52 3.61 -6.49
N ARG A 137 -4.74 4.00 -6.27
CA ARG A 137 -5.26 5.32 -6.64
C ARG A 137 -4.68 6.48 -5.84
N TYR A 138 -3.89 6.20 -4.81
CA TYR A 138 -3.30 7.28 -4.03
C TYR A 138 -2.38 8.18 -4.85
N GLU A 139 -1.77 7.65 -5.90
CA GLU A 139 -0.96 8.47 -6.80
C GLU A 139 -1.79 9.48 -7.56
N GLN A 140 -3.05 9.15 -7.81
CA GLN A 140 -4.01 10.07 -8.41
C GLN A 140 -4.55 11.07 -7.39
N VAL A 141 -4.83 10.61 -6.17
CA VAL A 141 -5.37 11.41 -5.08
C VAL A 141 -4.32 12.34 -4.49
N GLY A 142 -3.19 11.78 -4.11
CA GLY A 142 -2.09 12.54 -3.54
C GLY A 142 -1.38 13.43 -4.54
N GLY A 143 -1.37 13.04 -5.81
CA GLY A 143 -0.86 13.83 -6.94
C GLY A 143 0.61 14.18 -6.87
N HIS A 144 1.39 13.58 -6.00
CA HIS A 144 2.73 14.06 -5.71
C HIS A 144 3.69 12.96 -5.40
N HIS A 145 3.37 11.79 -5.86
CA HIS A 145 4.15 10.68 -5.41
C HIS A 145 4.81 10.01 -6.55
N GLY A 146 5.87 10.48 -6.87
CA GLY A 146 6.67 9.75 -7.81
C GLY A 146 6.93 8.30 -7.38
#